data_896d34ee07456ef870b7dc98bac13059
#
_entry.id   896d34ee07456ef870b7dc98bac13059
#
_cell.length_a   1.000
_cell.length_b   1.000
_cell.length_c   1.000
_cell.angle_alpha   90.00
_cell.angle_beta   90.00
_cell.angle_gamma   90.00
#
_symmetry.space_group_name_H-M   'P 1'
#
loop_
_entity.id
_entity.type
_entity.pdbx_description
1 polymer ?
#
loop_
_entity_poly.entity_id
_entity_poly.type
_entity_poly.pdbx_seq_one_letter_code
_entity_poly.pdbx_strand_id
1 'polypeptide(L)'
;MRWSNIRLVFWRECRDQLRDRRTLFTIAVLPLLLYPLLAISVFQVAQFRHDHPSRVWVIGAKRLPSQPTLLHGDRFSDGLVDNATRDLIALGSAPPDWTALSQEALSERVEQEIQQGHVDAVVLFPNDFSLRLEQFNQQMAERPTSQDTPLLSFSEVPEPTLFLNT
;
A
#
# COMPACT_ATOMS: atom_id res chain seq x y z
N MET A 1 -30.99 46.75 -23.04
CA MET A 1 -29.75 46.93 -22.29
C MET A 1 -28.61 47.17 -23.28
N ARG A 2 -27.90 48.30 -23.19
CA ARG A 2 -26.84 48.65 -24.14
C ARG A 2 -25.52 48.00 -23.73
N TRP A 3 -24.93 47.20 -24.58
CA TRP A 3 -23.64 46.51 -24.39
C TRP A 3 -22.50 47.46 -23.94
N SER A 4 -22.58 48.71 -24.38
CA SER A 4 -21.63 49.76 -23.97
C SER A 4 -21.64 50.05 -22.49
N ASN A 5 -22.81 50.02 -21.82
CA ASN A 5 -22.90 50.28 -20.37
C ASN A 5 -22.36 49.11 -19.56
N ILE A 6 -22.60 47.88 -20.01
CA ILE A 6 -22.07 46.67 -19.36
C ILE A 6 -20.53 46.69 -19.42
N ARG A 7 -19.96 47.03 -20.55
CA ARG A 7 -18.50 47.11 -20.73
C ARG A 7 -17.85 48.20 -19.87
N LEU A 8 -18.56 49.34 -19.72
CA LEU A 8 -18.07 50.44 -18.89
C LEU A 8 -18.06 50.07 -17.40
N VAL A 9 -19.12 49.44 -16.91
CA VAL A 9 -19.22 48.94 -15.52
C VAL A 9 -18.16 47.87 -15.29
N PHE A 10 -18.01 46.91 -16.21
CA PHE A 10 -16.99 45.85 -16.12
C PHE A 10 -15.56 46.42 -16.02
N TRP A 11 -15.21 47.41 -16.89
CA TRP A 11 -13.88 48.01 -16.85
C TRP A 11 -13.63 48.80 -15.56
N ARG A 12 -14.64 49.44 -15.03
CA ARG A 12 -14.57 50.15 -13.76
C ARG A 12 -14.30 49.17 -12.61
N GLU A 13 -15.07 48.09 -12.55
CA GLU A 13 -14.95 47.05 -11.54
C GLU A 13 -13.59 46.35 -11.62
N CYS A 14 -13.16 45.99 -12.83
CA CYS A 14 -11.81 45.44 -13.03
C CYS A 14 -10.69 46.37 -12.54
N ARG A 15 -10.83 47.66 -12.81
CA ARG A 15 -9.83 48.65 -12.42
C ARG A 15 -9.79 48.86 -10.91
N ASP A 16 -10.92 48.77 -10.24
CA ASP A 16 -11.00 48.87 -8.78
C ASP A 16 -10.43 47.62 -8.12
N GLN A 17 -10.68 46.43 -8.64
CA GLN A 17 -10.04 45.17 -8.17
C GLN A 17 -8.53 45.14 -8.45
N LEU A 18 -8.06 45.64 -9.59
CA LEU A 18 -6.64 45.76 -9.93
C LEU A 18 -5.88 46.75 -9.03
N ARG A 19 -6.60 47.68 -8.40
CA ARG A 19 -6.01 48.63 -7.44
C ARG A 19 -5.77 48.00 -6.09
N ASP A 20 -6.53 46.98 -5.71
CA ASP A 20 -6.36 46.23 -4.48
C ASP A 20 -5.31 45.11 -4.67
N ARG A 21 -4.03 45.52 -4.38
CA ARG A 21 -2.88 44.63 -4.53
C ARG A 21 -2.98 43.38 -3.64
N ARG A 22 -3.66 43.46 -2.50
CA ARG A 22 -3.80 42.33 -1.58
C ARG A 22 -4.75 41.29 -2.16
N THR A 23 -5.87 41.71 -2.67
CA THR A 23 -6.87 40.82 -3.32
C THR A 23 -6.28 40.19 -4.58
N LEU A 24 -5.56 40.95 -5.41
CA LEU A 24 -4.85 40.44 -6.59
C LEU A 24 -3.82 39.38 -6.24
N PHE A 25 -3.02 39.61 -5.19
CA PHE A 25 -2.04 38.64 -4.74
C PHE A 25 -2.72 37.34 -4.33
N THR A 26 -3.77 37.42 -3.53
CA THR A 26 -4.49 36.22 -3.02
C THR A 26 -5.20 35.46 -4.14
N ILE A 27 -5.81 36.14 -5.10
CA ILE A 27 -6.62 35.50 -6.14
C ILE A 27 -5.78 35.00 -7.32
N ALA A 28 -4.74 35.73 -7.71
CA ALA A 28 -3.95 35.42 -8.90
C ALA A 28 -2.56 34.88 -8.59
N VAL A 29 -1.80 35.56 -7.74
CA VAL A 29 -0.39 35.19 -7.47
C VAL A 29 -0.28 33.97 -6.59
N LEU A 30 -1.12 33.88 -5.55
CA LEU A 30 -1.08 32.74 -4.61
C LEU A 30 -1.38 31.42 -5.30
N PRO A 31 -2.47 31.25 -6.09
CA PRO A 31 -2.70 30.01 -6.81
C PRO A 31 -1.62 29.71 -7.86
N LEU A 32 -1.15 30.73 -8.56
CA LEU A 32 -0.12 30.58 -9.60
C LEU A 32 1.19 30.03 -9.04
N LEU A 33 1.55 30.40 -7.81
CA LEU A 33 2.73 29.88 -7.12
C LEU A 33 2.44 28.55 -6.40
N LEU A 34 1.25 28.41 -5.81
CA LEU A 34 0.89 27.26 -5.01
C LEU A 34 0.76 25.98 -5.84
N TYR A 35 0.12 26.06 -7.01
CA TYR A 35 -0.10 24.88 -7.85
C TYR A 35 1.20 24.24 -8.35
N PRO A 36 2.17 24.98 -8.91
CA PRO A 36 3.46 24.41 -9.27
C PRO A 36 4.21 23.81 -8.08
N LEU A 37 4.15 24.47 -6.91
CA LEU A 37 4.80 23.99 -5.69
C LEU A 37 4.19 22.64 -5.25
N LEU A 38 2.86 22.55 -5.24
CA LEU A 38 2.15 21.31 -4.93
C LEU A 38 2.47 20.20 -5.95
N ALA A 39 2.49 20.53 -7.25
CA ALA A 39 2.82 19.56 -8.29
C ALA A 39 4.23 18.99 -8.12
N ILE A 40 5.22 19.85 -7.83
CA ILE A 40 6.59 19.42 -7.58
C ILE A 40 6.65 18.56 -6.31
N SER A 41 5.96 18.95 -5.24
CA SER A 41 5.92 18.17 -3.99
C SER A 41 5.33 16.79 -4.17
N VAL A 42 4.21 16.69 -4.89
CA VAL A 42 3.57 15.39 -5.20
C VAL A 42 4.50 14.53 -6.06
N PHE A 43 5.15 15.13 -7.05
CA PHE A 43 6.10 14.43 -7.91
C PHE A 43 7.33 13.91 -7.12
N GLN A 44 7.88 14.72 -6.22
CA GLN A 44 8.99 14.30 -5.35
C GLN A 44 8.60 13.14 -4.43
N VAL A 45 7.41 13.18 -3.82
CA VAL A 45 6.90 12.09 -2.99
C VAL A 45 6.71 10.82 -3.81
N ALA A 46 6.18 10.93 -5.03
CA ALA A 46 6.00 9.79 -5.91
C ALA A 46 7.35 9.15 -6.31
N GLN A 47 8.34 9.97 -6.66
CA GLN A 47 9.70 9.49 -6.96
C GLN A 47 10.35 8.85 -5.75
N PHE A 48 10.26 9.49 -4.58
CA PHE A 48 10.85 8.94 -3.35
C PHE A 48 10.32 7.54 -3.03
N ARG A 49 9.03 7.31 -3.18
CA ARG A 49 8.41 5.99 -2.97
C ARG A 49 8.87 4.95 -3.99
N HIS A 50 9.16 5.37 -5.22
CA HIS A 50 9.67 4.47 -6.26
C HIS A 50 11.14 4.10 -6.03
N ASP A 51 11.95 5.05 -5.56
CA ASP A 51 13.37 4.85 -5.29
C ASP A 51 13.64 4.05 -4.00
N HIS A 52 12.63 4.00 -3.10
CA HIS A 52 12.73 3.31 -1.81
C HIS A 52 11.59 2.30 -1.66
N PRO A 53 11.67 1.14 -2.36
CA PRO A 53 10.69 0.08 -2.21
C PRO A 53 10.71 -0.49 -0.79
N SER A 54 9.52 -0.78 -0.25
CA SER A 54 9.38 -1.40 1.06
C SER A 54 9.97 -2.81 1.04
N ARG A 55 10.91 -3.08 1.93
CA ARG A 55 11.57 -4.39 2.06
C ARG A 55 10.73 -5.30 2.93
N VAL A 56 10.23 -6.36 2.32
CA VAL A 56 9.38 -7.34 2.99
C VAL A 56 10.05 -8.70 2.97
N TRP A 57 10.32 -9.27 4.14
CA TRP A 57 10.81 -10.63 4.23
C TRP A 57 9.67 -11.63 4.39
N VAL A 58 9.78 -12.73 3.68
CA VAL A 58 8.82 -13.84 3.74
C VAL A 58 9.49 -15.06 4.38
N ILE A 59 8.96 -15.48 5.53
CA ILE A 59 9.39 -16.67 6.25
C ILE A 59 8.38 -17.77 6.01
N GLY A 60 8.85 -18.95 5.58
CA GLY A 60 7.98 -20.09 5.31
C GLY A 60 7.32 -20.05 3.92
N ALA A 61 7.89 -19.35 2.95
CA ALA A 61 7.38 -19.32 1.56
C ALA A 61 7.19 -20.72 0.95
N LYS A 62 8.01 -21.71 1.34
CA LYS A 62 7.90 -23.11 0.92
C LYS A 62 6.61 -23.81 1.40
N ARG A 63 5.90 -23.23 2.36
CA ARG A 63 4.65 -23.75 2.93
C ARG A 63 3.43 -23.23 2.17
N LEU A 64 3.64 -22.33 1.20
CA LEU A 64 2.59 -21.86 0.32
C LEU A 64 2.21 -22.94 -0.70
N PRO A 65 0.94 -22.98 -1.11
CA PRO A 65 0.48 -23.94 -2.12
C PRO A 65 1.18 -23.68 -3.45
N SER A 66 1.45 -24.74 -4.20
CA SER A 66 2.01 -24.65 -5.54
C SER A 66 1.01 -24.14 -6.58
N GLN A 67 -0.28 -24.24 -6.28
CA GLN A 67 -1.38 -23.76 -7.13
C GLN A 67 -2.49 -23.11 -6.27
N PRO A 68 -2.85 -21.83 -6.54
CA PRO A 68 -2.15 -20.91 -7.43
C PRO A 68 -0.79 -20.53 -6.86
N THR A 69 0.20 -20.38 -7.73
CA THR A 69 1.54 -19.91 -7.33
C THR A 69 1.44 -18.45 -6.90
N LEU A 70 1.70 -18.17 -5.63
CA LEU A 70 1.61 -16.81 -5.08
C LEU A 70 2.92 -16.04 -5.22
N LEU A 71 4.05 -16.76 -5.15
CA LEU A 71 5.39 -16.19 -5.22
C LEU A 71 6.22 -16.92 -6.30
N HIS A 72 6.95 -16.16 -7.10
CA HIS A 72 7.97 -16.64 -8.01
C HIS A 72 9.34 -16.10 -7.57
N GLY A 73 10.08 -16.87 -6.76
CA GLY A 73 11.32 -16.40 -6.15
C GLY A 73 11.06 -15.20 -5.25
N ASP A 74 11.72 -14.08 -5.57
CA ASP A 74 11.62 -12.82 -4.82
C ASP A 74 10.55 -11.86 -5.40
N ARG A 75 9.52 -12.39 -6.09
CA ARG A 75 8.45 -11.57 -6.68
C ARG A 75 7.09 -12.23 -6.51
N PHE A 76 6.06 -11.39 -6.45
CA PHE A 76 4.68 -11.87 -6.54
C PHE A 76 4.39 -12.44 -7.92
N SER A 77 3.55 -13.47 -7.96
CA SER A 77 3.09 -14.07 -9.22
C SER A 77 2.33 -13.04 -10.07
N ASP A 78 2.45 -13.18 -11.40
CA ASP A 78 1.76 -12.29 -12.32
C ASP A 78 0.24 -12.38 -12.14
N GLY A 79 -0.43 -11.23 -12.08
CA GLY A 79 -1.87 -11.13 -11.89
C GLY A 79 -2.36 -11.00 -10.44
N LEU A 80 -1.52 -11.22 -9.42
CA LEU A 80 -1.91 -11.01 -8.02
C LEU A 80 -1.79 -9.55 -7.59
N VAL A 81 -0.80 -8.86 -8.11
CA VAL A 81 -0.48 -7.48 -7.75
C VAL A 81 -0.26 -6.67 -9.03
N ASP A 82 -0.80 -5.45 -9.06
CA ASP A 82 -0.56 -4.52 -10.15
C ASP A 82 0.94 -4.18 -10.27
N ASN A 83 1.42 -3.94 -11.50
CA ASN A 83 2.82 -3.64 -11.76
C ASN A 83 3.34 -2.45 -10.97
N ALA A 84 2.53 -1.39 -10.83
CA ALA A 84 2.89 -0.21 -10.06
C ALA A 84 3.10 -0.51 -8.57
N THR A 85 2.30 -1.41 -7.99
CA THR A 85 2.44 -1.84 -6.60
C THR A 85 3.59 -2.82 -6.42
N ARG A 86 3.86 -3.65 -7.44
CA ARG A 86 4.97 -4.61 -7.44
C ARG A 86 6.33 -3.91 -7.31
N ASP A 87 6.51 -2.79 -8.01
CA ASP A 87 7.74 -2.01 -7.98
C ASP A 87 7.97 -1.28 -6.63
N LEU A 88 6.92 -1.17 -5.82
CA LEU A 88 6.99 -0.57 -4.48
C LEU A 88 7.38 -1.57 -3.37
N ILE A 89 7.45 -2.86 -3.68
CA ILE A 89 7.72 -3.91 -2.69
C ILE A 89 8.91 -4.75 -3.15
N ALA A 90 9.98 -4.73 -2.38
CA ALA A 90 11.12 -5.62 -2.55
C ALA A 90 10.95 -6.83 -1.62
N LEU A 91 10.58 -7.97 -2.20
CA LEU A 91 10.50 -9.22 -1.45
C LEU A 91 11.89 -9.80 -1.25
N GLY A 92 12.14 -10.29 -0.03
CA GLY A 92 13.35 -11.01 0.30
C GLY A 92 13.04 -12.24 1.15
N SER A 93 13.98 -13.16 1.18
CA SER A 93 13.92 -14.32 2.06
C SER A 93 14.71 -14.05 3.33
N ALA A 94 14.14 -14.38 4.49
CA ALA A 94 14.90 -14.34 5.72
C ALA A 94 16.08 -15.34 5.68
N PRO A 95 17.13 -15.10 6.46
CA PRO A 95 18.23 -16.03 6.60
C PRO A 95 17.75 -17.46 6.93
N PRO A 96 18.39 -18.49 6.38
CA PRO A 96 17.91 -19.88 6.53
C PRO A 96 17.93 -20.41 7.96
N ASP A 97 18.77 -19.89 8.82
CA ASP A 97 18.88 -20.19 10.24
C ASP A 97 17.62 -19.79 11.03
N TRP A 98 16.84 -18.85 10.54
CA TRP A 98 15.60 -18.38 11.18
C TRP A 98 14.47 -19.40 11.14
N THR A 99 14.49 -20.30 10.18
CA THR A 99 13.45 -21.35 10.06
C THR A 99 13.56 -22.41 11.17
N ALA A 100 14.70 -22.48 11.87
CA ALA A 100 14.95 -23.40 12.97
C ALA A 100 14.68 -22.80 14.36
N LEU A 101 14.40 -21.49 14.45
CA LEU A 101 14.14 -20.81 15.70
C LEU A 101 12.76 -21.17 16.26
N SER A 102 12.63 -21.11 17.59
CA SER A 102 11.33 -21.15 18.24
C SER A 102 10.52 -19.88 17.88
N GLN A 103 9.21 -19.94 17.98
CA GLN A 103 8.34 -18.81 17.60
C GLN A 103 8.65 -17.55 18.42
N GLU A 104 8.98 -17.71 19.71
CA GLU A 104 9.36 -16.60 20.59
C GLU A 104 10.68 -15.94 20.15
N ALA A 105 11.73 -16.74 19.95
CA ALA A 105 13.03 -16.26 19.50
C ALA A 105 12.96 -15.63 18.09
N LEU A 106 12.08 -16.14 17.24
CA LEU A 106 11.83 -15.59 15.91
C LEU A 106 11.18 -14.21 16.00
N SER A 107 10.16 -14.04 16.85
CA SER A 107 9.48 -12.74 17.00
C SER A 107 10.44 -11.67 17.56
N GLU A 108 11.24 -11.99 18.56
CA GLU A 108 12.26 -11.07 19.10
C GLU A 108 13.28 -10.67 18.02
N ARG A 109 13.73 -11.63 17.22
CA ARG A 109 14.70 -11.37 16.15
C ARG A 109 14.11 -10.51 15.03
N VAL A 110 12.87 -10.79 14.63
CA VAL A 110 12.14 -9.99 13.65
C VAL A 110 11.98 -8.55 14.12
N GLU A 111 11.57 -8.34 15.37
CA GLU A 111 11.45 -7.00 15.95
C GLU A 111 12.79 -6.24 15.93
N GLN A 112 13.90 -6.90 16.26
CA GLN A 112 15.22 -6.29 16.19
C GLN A 112 15.58 -5.82 14.77
N GLU A 113 15.36 -6.65 13.76
CA GLU A 113 15.69 -6.30 12.37
C GLU A 113 14.79 -5.17 11.83
N ILE A 114 13.52 -5.14 12.24
CA ILE A 114 12.60 -4.05 11.94
C ILE A 114 13.06 -2.75 12.62
N GLN A 115 13.42 -2.80 13.90
CA GLN A 115 13.90 -1.61 14.64
C GLN A 115 15.22 -1.08 14.09
N GLN A 116 16.09 -1.95 13.58
CA GLN A 116 17.34 -1.57 12.93
C GLN A 116 17.10 -1.00 11.50
N GLY A 117 15.87 -1.08 10.99
CA GLY A 117 15.51 -0.59 9.67
C GLY A 117 16.07 -1.44 8.53
N HIS A 118 16.44 -2.69 8.78
CA HIS A 118 16.88 -3.61 7.74
C HIS A 118 15.72 -4.09 6.88
N VAL A 119 14.54 -4.22 7.47
CA VAL A 119 13.28 -4.59 6.81
C VAL A 119 12.14 -3.73 7.34
N ASP A 120 11.14 -3.51 6.51
CA ASP A 120 9.96 -2.71 6.86
C ASP A 120 8.81 -3.60 7.33
N ALA A 121 8.76 -4.84 6.86
CA ALA A 121 7.77 -5.83 7.28
C ALA A 121 8.30 -7.26 7.16
N VAL A 122 7.77 -8.14 7.99
CA VAL A 122 8.03 -9.58 7.91
C VAL A 122 6.72 -10.35 7.93
N VAL A 123 6.53 -11.23 6.95
CA VAL A 123 5.38 -12.12 6.83
C VAL A 123 5.82 -13.54 7.20
N LEU A 124 5.24 -14.08 8.26
CA LEU A 124 5.52 -15.43 8.73
C LEU A 124 4.36 -16.37 8.40
N PHE A 125 4.64 -17.40 7.63
CA PHE A 125 3.72 -18.52 7.41
C PHE A 125 4.04 -19.63 8.42
N PRO A 126 3.11 -19.95 9.35
CA PRO A 126 3.30 -20.99 10.35
C PRO A 126 3.49 -22.38 9.72
N ASN A 127 4.04 -23.34 10.48
CA ASN A 127 4.35 -24.68 9.97
C ASN A 127 3.13 -25.46 9.50
N ASP A 128 1.99 -25.21 10.10
CA ASP A 128 0.70 -25.85 9.83
C ASP A 128 -0.15 -25.09 8.81
N PHE A 129 0.38 -24.01 8.20
CA PHE A 129 -0.37 -23.15 7.27
C PHE A 129 -0.93 -23.92 6.07
N SER A 130 -0.12 -24.74 5.41
CA SER A 130 -0.57 -25.53 4.25
C SER A 130 -1.67 -26.53 4.62
N LEU A 131 -1.52 -27.19 5.79
CA LEU A 131 -2.50 -28.15 6.29
C LEU A 131 -3.84 -27.47 6.59
N ARG A 132 -3.81 -26.34 7.28
CA ARG A 132 -5.02 -25.55 7.58
C ARG A 132 -5.67 -25.02 6.30
N LEU A 133 -4.89 -24.61 5.33
CA LEU A 133 -5.40 -24.12 4.06
C LEU A 133 -6.10 -25.26 3.27
N GLU A 134 -5.51 -26.47 3.26
CA GLU A 134 -6.16 -27.63 2.65
C GLU A 134 -7.47 -28.01 3.34
N GLN A 135 -7.48 -28.01 4.66
CA GLN A 135 -8.69 -28.26 5.45
C GLN A 135 -9.77 -27.22 5.17
N PHE A 136 -9.39 -25.95 5.11
CA PHE A 136 -10.29 -24.86 4.75
C PHE A 136 -10.87 -25.04 3.34
N ASN A 137 -10.03 -25.36 2.36
CA ASN A 137 -10.48 -25.60 0.99
C ASN A 137 -11.42 -26.80 0.88
N GLN A 138 -11.16 -27.89 1.62
CA GLN A 138 -12.05 -29.03 1.69
C GLN A 138 -13.43 -28.69 2.28
N GLN A 139 -13.44 -27.94 3.39
CA GLN A 139 -14.68 -27.46 3.99
C GLN A 139 -15.47 -26.55 3.07
N MET A 140 -14.77 -25.69 2.31
CA MET A 140 -15.42 -24.84 1.31
C MET A 140 -16.00 -25.64 0.12
N ALA A 141 -15.31 -26.70 -0.32
CA ALA A 141 -15.76 -27.54 -1.40
C ALA A 141 -16.98 -28.41 -1.01
N GLU A 142 -17.08 -28.83 0.26
CA GLU A 142 -18.18 -29.64 0.79
C GLU A 142 -19.43 -28.81 1.14
N ARG A 143 -19.34 -27.47 1.13
CA ARG A 143 -20.50 -26.61 1.43
C ARG A 143 -21.52 -26.61 0.31
N PRO A 144 -22.80 -26.96 0.60
CA PRO A 144 -23.88 -26.75 -0.36
C PRO A 144 -24.07 -25.25 -0.59
N THR A 145 -24.30 -24.86 -1.84
CA THR A 145 -24.52 -23.47 -2.31
C THR A 145 -25.86 -22.88 -1.83
N SER A 146 -26.28 -23.15 -0.60
CA SER A 146 -27.51 -22.63 -0.02
C SER A 146 -27.28 -21.20 0.51
N GLN A 147 -28.09 -20.27 0.03
CA GLN A 147 -28.02 -18.81 0.31
C GLN A 147 -28.19 -18.40 1.79
N ASP A 148 -28.48 -19.33 2.70
CA ASP A 148 -28.77 -19.07 4.13
C ASP A 148 -27.65 -19.54 5.09
N THR A 149 -26.45 -19.85 4.58
CA THR A 149 -25.35 -20.27 5.47
C THR A 149 -24.68 -19.04 6.08
N PRO A 150 -24.53 -18.95 7.42
CA PRO A 150 -23.86 -17.83 8.07
C PRO A 150 -22.43 -17.71 7.53
N LEU A 151 -21.99 -16.47 7.31
CA LEU A 151 -20.63 -16.15 6.91
C LEU A 151 -19.65 -16.83 7.86
N LEU A 152 -18.62 -17.46 7.30
CA LEU A 152 -17.52 -18.02 8.08
C LEU A 152 -17.00 -16.96 9.06
N SER A 153 -16.80 -17.34 10.31
CA SER A 153 -16.06 -16.48 11.23
C SER A 153 -14.63 -16.36 10.68
N PHE A 154 -14.09 -15.14 10.64
CA PHE A 154 -12.72 -14.88 10.16
C PHE A 154 -11.65 -15.71 10.89
N SER A 155 -11.97 -16.28 12.06
CA SER A 155 -11.09 -17.17 12.82
C SER A 155 -10.82 -18.53 12.18
N GLU A 156 -11.58 -18.93 11.16
CA GLU A 156 -11.40 -20.21 10.46
C GLU A 156 -10.47 -20.09 9.24
N VAL A 157 -10.22 -18.88 8.77
CA VAL A 157 -9.29 -18.63 7.66
C VAL A 157 -7.86 -18.72 8.19
N PRO A 158 -6.97 -19.53 7.59
CA PRO A 158 -5.57 -19.56 7.99
C PRO A 158 -4.90 -18.21 7.68
N GLU A 159 -4.42 -17.54 8.71
CA GLU A 159 -3.78 -16.22 8.59
C GLU A 159 -2.27 -16.31 8.81
N PRO A 160 -1.46 -15.61 7.99
CA PRO A 160 -0.05 -15.40 8.28
C PRO A 160 0.11 -14.40 9.42
N THR A 161 1.20 -14.51 10.16
CA THR A 161 1.58 -13.50 11.16
C THR A 161 2.34 -12.37 10.47
N LEU A 162 1.89 -11.12 10.66
CA LEU A 162 2.49 -9.94 10.07
C LEU A 162 3.16 -9.09 11.16
N PHE A 163 4.44 -8.80 11.00
CA PHE A 163 5.20 -7.86 11.81
C PHE A 163 5.47 -6.60 10.99
N LEU A 164 5.19 -5.43 11.55
CA LEU A 164 5.33 -4.12 10.89
C LEU A 164 6.19 -3.19 11.73
N ASN A 165 6.91 -2.32 11.08
CA ASN A 165 7.53 -1.16 11.71
C ASN A 165 6.42 -0.13 12.01
N THR A 166 6.16 0.15 13.28
CA THR A 166 5.15 1.12 13.77
C THR A 166 5.80 2.42 14.22
#